data_27b4e3353b2eafd132ed2869f34ebff2
#
_entry.id   27b4e3353b2eafd132ed2869f34ebff2
#
_cell.length_a   1.000
_cell.length_b   1.000
_cell.length_c   1.000
_cell.angle_alpha   90.00
_cell.angle_beta   90.00
_cell.angle_gamma   90.00
#
_symmetry.space_group_name_H-M   'P 1'
#
loop_
_entity.id
_entity.type
_entity.pdbx_description
1 polymer ?
#
loop_
_entity_poly.entity_id
_entity_poly.type
_entity_poly.pdbx_seq_one_letter_code
_entity_poly.pdbx_strand_id
1 'polypeptide(L)'
;MKIFPTVVLLLLVCQITTAWANSPVEHQSSQPLCSNDSVLVETKLTEFAEVKNLPSGELLEKIGQSFLGTPYVAQTLETGKDEKLIVNLRELDCTTFDETCLALMLTVKSGATDFTAYKKQLEKVRYRNGVREGYLSRLHYFSEWLYNNTEKGLVTPLDNSFQTKVEKPINFMSSHPDSYPVLKENPELVPQIAQQEELISERTRYFIPKEKLQANEKHLKDGDIVGLTTSIAGLDIAHVGLVIWVDGRVHLLHASSALEKVVISDVPLADYLGAKKSFTGIMVVRPN
;
A
#
# COMPACT_ATOMS: atom_id res chain seq x y z
N MET A 1 -58.81 48.72 20.10
CA MET A 1 -58.06 48.70 18.84
C MET A 1 -56.58 48.89 19.20
N LYS A 2 -55.86 47.78 19.40
CA LYS A 2 -54.41 47.80 19.79
C LYS A 2 -53.60 47.33 18.60
N ILE A 3 -52.78 48.23 18.12
CA ILE A 3 -51.87 47.98 16.98
C ILE A 3 -50.60 47.35 17.56
N PHE A 4 -50.24 46.10 17.07
CA PHE A 4 -48.96 45.47 17.36
C PHE A 4 -47.97 45.81 16.24
N PRO A 5 -46.74 46.21 16.56
CA PRO A 5 -45.71 46.39 15.53
C PRO A 5 -45.07 45.07 15.14
N THR A 6 -45.02 44.83 13.85
CA THR A 6 -44.32 43.71 13.21
C THR A 6 -42.81 43.90 13.36
N VAL A 7 -42.16 42.98 14.10
CA VAL A 7 -40.70 42.90 14.17
C VAL A 7 -40.20 42.14 12.96
N VAL A 8 -39.54 42.83 12.05
CA VAL A 8 -38.82 42.22 10.92
C VAL A 8 -37.46 41.71 11.44
N LEU A 9 -37.32 40.40 11.53
CA LEU A 9 -36.06 39.77 11.90
C LEU A 9 -35.20 39.64 10.63
N LEU A 10 -34.21 40.51 10.49
CA LEU A 10 -33.17 40.40 9.44
C LEU A 10 -32.26 39.23 9.79
N LEU A 11 -32.39 38.12 9.06
CA LEU A 11 -31.43 37.02 9.07
C LEU A 11 -30.20 37.45 8.27
N LEU A 12 -29.14 37.84 8.96
CA LEU A 12 -27.81 38.01 8.39
C LEU A 12 -27.26 36.60 8.07
N VAL A 13 -27.34 36.21 6.81
CA VAL A 13 -26.62 35.01 6.31
C VAL A 13 -25.15 35.39 6.20
N CYS A 14 -24.36 35.02 7.22
CA CYS A 14 -22.91 35.10 7.18
C CYS A 14 -22.41 33.99 6.24
N GLN A 15 -22.14 34.33 4.99
CA GLN A 15 -21.43 33.44 4.06
C GLN A 15 -19.97 33.36 4.51
N ILE A 16 -19.64 32.30 5.23
CA ILE A 16 -18.23 31.93 5.50
C ILE A 16 -17.71 31.30 4.22
N THR A 17 -17.12 32.11 3.33
CA THR A 17 -16.26 31.62 2.27
C THR A 17 -14.96 31.13 2.90
N THR A 18 -14.87 29.83 3.17
CA THR A 18 -13.60 29.20 3.47
C THR A 18 -12.75 29.19 2.20
N ALA A 19 -11.96 30.23 2.04
CA ALA A 19 -10.83 30.22 1.10
C ALA A 19 -9.84 29.17 1.60
N TRP A 20 -9.83 28.02 0.97
CA TRP A 20 -8.74 27.07 1.08
C TRP A 20 -7.52 27.72 0.46
N ALA A 21 -6.68 28.29 1.30
CA ALA A 21 -5.36 28.73 0.90
C ALA A 21 -4.57 27.48 0.51
N ASN A 22 -4.45 27.25 -0.78
CA ASN A 22 -3.43 26.36 -1.34
C ASN A 22 -2.08 27.05 -1.09
N SER A 23 -1.49 26.82 0.07
CA SER A 23 -0.06 27.01 0.25
C SER A 23 0.62 25.88 -0.54
N PRO A 24 1.52 26.18 -1.47
CA PRO A 24 2.35 25.16 -2.05
C PRO A 24 3.17 24.57 -0.90
N VAL A 25 2.96 23.29 -0.63
CA VAL A 25 3.91 22.52 0.20
C VAL A 25 5.19 22.52 -0.62
N GLU A 26 6.15 23.35 -0.23
CA GLU A 26 7.52 23.22 -0.71
C GLU A 26 7.98 21.81 -0.37
N HIS A 27 8.00 20.95 -1.37
CA HIS A 27 8.73 19.70 -1.32
C HIS A 27 10.19 20.06 -1.06
N GLN A 28 10.58 20.03 0.20
CA GLN A 28 12.00 19.95 0.53
C GLN A 28 12.53 18.70 -0.17
N SER A 29 13.32 18.94 -1.20
CA SER A 29 14.01 17.91 -1.98
C SER A 29 14.60 16.90 -1.01
N SER A 30 14.12 15.65 -1.13
CA SER A 30 14.67 14.51 -0.42
C SER A 30 16.19 14.57 -0.52
N GLN A 31 16.83 14.64 0.61
CA GLN A 31 18.30 14.58 0.70
C GLN A 31 18.81 13.34 -0.04
N PRO A 32 19.98 13.40 -0.68
CA PRO A 32 20.53 12.27 -1.40
C PRO A 32 20.59 11.06 -0.48
N LEU A 33 20.33 9.87 -1.04
CA LEU A 33 20.45 8.55 -0.39
C LEU A 33 21.58 8.56 0.63
N CYS A 34 21.22 8.86 1.89
CA CYS A 34 22.19 9.08 2.94
C CYS A 34 22.69 7.76 3.49
N SER A 35 23.94 7.77 3.90
CA SER A 35 24.62 6.75 4.72
C SER A 35 23.79 6.19 5.89
N ASN A 36 22.66 6.81 6.21
CA ASN A 36 21.77 6.44 7.32
C ASN A 36 20.80 5.31 6.97
N ASP A 37 20.29 5.21 5.73
CA ASP A 37 19.34 4.14 5.36
C ASP A 37 20.04 2.78 5.26
N SER A 38 21.31 2.73 4.83
CA SER A 38 22.07 1.50 4.84
C SER A 38 22.29 0.97 6.26
N VAL A 39 22.63 1.87 7.20
CA VAL A 39 22.80 1.51 8.62
C VAL A 39 21.49 1.02 9.23
N LEU A 40 20.37 1.67 8.93
CA LEU A 40 19.06 1.24 9.42
C LEU A 40 18.67 -0.15 8.88
N VAL A 41 18.90 -0.40 7.60
CA VAL A 41 18.67 -1.72 6.98
C VAL A 41 19.53 -2.78 7.66
N GLU A 42 20.83 -2.58 7.77
CA GLU A 42 21.76 -3.55 8.37
C GLU A 42 21.47 -3.79 9.85
N THR A 43 21.03 -2.75 10.59
CA THR A 43 20.54 -2.88 11.96
C THR A 43 19.32 -3.79 12.03
N LYS A 44 18.31 -3.57 11.17
CA LYS A 44 17.12 -4.43 11.09
C LYS A 44 17.46 -5.86 10.71
N LEU A 45 18.31 -6.06 9.72
CA LEU A 45 18.75 -7.40 9.32
C LEU A 45 19.45 -8.15 10.45
N THR A 46 20.28 -7.46 11.23
CA THR A 46 20.96 -8.01 12.41
C THR A 46 19.97 -8.34 13.53
N GLU A 47 18.99 -7.44 13.79
CA GLU A 47 17.93 -7.63 14.78
C GLU A 47 17.16 -8.93 14.55
N PHE A 48 16.86 -9.26 13.29
CA PHE A 48 16.06 -10.44 12.93
C PHE A 48 16.88 -11.68 12.54
N ALA A 49 18.21 -11.61 12.52
CA ALA A 49 19.08 -12.70 12.09
C ALA A 49 18.87 -14.01 12.90
N GLU A 50 18.69 -13.87 14.21
CA GLU A 50 18.52 -15.02 15.13
C GLU A 50 17.15 -15.72 14.94
N VAL A 51 16.17 -15.03 14.38
CA VAL A 51 14.81 -15.55 14.18
C VAL A 51 14.50 -15.92 12.73
N LYS A 52 15.53 -16.04 11.87
CA LYS A 52 15.39 -16.35 10.43
C LYS A 52 14.66 -17.67 10.14
N ASN A 53 14.63 -18.60 11.10
CA ASN A 53 13.97 -19.90 10.95
C ASN A 53 12.47 -19.89 11.25
N LEU A 54 11.91 -18.77 11.74
CA LEU A 54 10.46 -18.63 11.92
C LEU A 54 9.71 -18.86 10.60
N PRO A 55 8.45 -19.30 10.62
CA PRO A 55 7.59 -19.27 9.44
C PRO A 55 7.59 -17.88 8.80
N SER A 56 7.55 -17.79 7.47
CA SER A 56 7.72 -16.53 6.75
C SER A 56 6.69 -15.47 7.13
N GLY A 57 5.42 -15.86 7.33
CA GLY A 57 4.38 -14.93 7.80
C GLY A 57 4.68 -14.37 9.19
N GLU A 58 5.05 -15.22 10.15
CA GLU A 58 5.41 -14.78 11.51
C GLU A 58 6.62 -13.85 11.51
N LEU A 59 7.64 -14.14 10.69
CA LEU A 59 8.79 -13.25 10.55
C LEU A 59 8.40 -11.91 9.91
N LEU A 60 7.57 -11.93 8.87
CA LEU A 60 7.09 -10.73 8.20
C LEU A 60 6.26 -9.85 9.15
N GLU A 61 5.37 -10.44 9.91
CA GLU A 61 4.57 -9.75 10.94
C GLU A 61 5.46 -9.08 12.00
N LYS A 62 6.46 -9.80 12.55
CA LYS A 62 7.41 -9.23 13.51
C LYS A 62 8.23 -8.08 12.94
N ILE A 63 8.70 -8.21 11.68
CA ILE A 63 9.37 -7.12 10.97
C ILE A 63 8.43 -5.93 10.81
N GLY A 64 7.18 -6.15 10.39
CA GLY A 64 6.18 -5.08 10.26
C GLY A 64 5.92 -4.36 11.59
N GLN A 65 5.77 -5.09 12.70
CA GLN A 65 5.61 -4.49 14.04
C GLN A 65 6.81 -3.62 14.46
N SER A 66 8.01 -3.96 14.01
CA SER A 66 9.21 -3.17 14.33
C SER A 66 9.22 -1.77 13.70
N PHE A 67 8.27 -1.48 12.81
CA PHE A 67 8.04 -0.16 12.22
C PHE A 67 6.91 0.63 12.88
N LEU A 68 6.25 0.12 13.93
CA LEU A 68 5.20 0.86 14.62
C LEU A 68 5.67 2.25 15.03
N GLY A 69 4.86 3.28 14.68
CA GLY A 69 5.18 4.68 14.92
C GLY A 69 6.03 5.35 13.82
N THR A 70 6.55 4.62 12.84
CA THR A 70 7.27 5.22 11.69
C THR A 70 6.32 6.16 10.93
N PRO A 71 6.73 7.41 10.62
CA PRO A 71 5.91 8.38 9.92
C PRO A 71 5.39 7.89 8.56
N TYR A 72 4.14 8.25 8.23
CA TYR A 72 3.57 8.08 6.89
C TYR A 72 3.93 9.27 6.01
N VAL A 73 4.50 9.01 4.83
CA VAL A 73 4.71 10.03 3.80
C VAL A 73 4.32 9.44 2.45
N ALA A 74 3.37 10.09 1.77
CA ALA A 74 2.91 9.66 0.45
C ALA A 74 3.93 9.96 -0.64
N GLN A 75 3.88 9.18 -1.75
CA GLN A 75 4.64 9.43 -2.98
C GLN A 75 6.17 9.42 -2.79
N THR A 76 6.68 8.69 -1.82
CA THR A 76 8.13 8.61 -1.57
C THR A 76 8.95 8.04 -2.72
N LEU A 77 8.28 7.37 -3.70
CA LEU A 77 8.91 6.83 -4.90
C LEU A 77 8.89 7.77 -6.12
N GLU A 78 8.16 8.89 -6.05
CA GLU A 78 8.01 9.84 -7.16
C GLU A 78 9.13 10.89 -7.15
N THR A 79 10.39 10.46 -7.34
CA THR A 79 11.59 11.29 -7.14
C THR A 79 12.14 11.91 -8.41
N GLY A 80 11.39 11.90 -9.52
CA GLY A 80 11.76 12.51 -10.79
C GLY A 80 11.70 11.56 -11.99
N LYS A 81 12.25 12.01 -13.13
CA LYS A 81 12.15 11.32 -14.42
C LYS A 81 12.84 9.96 -14.46
N ASP A 82 13.99 9.85 -13.80
CA ASP A 82 14.78 8.61 -13.80
C ASP A 82 14.31 7.70 -12.67
N GLU A 83 13.81 6.51 -13.00
CA GLU A 83 13.41 5.50 -12.03
C GLU A 83 14.62 5.02 -11.22
N LYS A 84 14.61 5.28 -9.91
CA LYS A 84 15.68 4.86 -8.98
C LYS A 84 15.13 3.86 -7.97
N LEU A 85 15.97 2.94 -7.52
CA LEU A 85 15.64 2.11 -6.38
C LEU A 85 15.73 2.94 -5.10
N ILE A 86 14.59 3.48 -4.67
CA ILE A 86 14.49 4.25 -3.44
C ILE A 86 14.45 3.30 -2.24
N VAL A 87 15.32 3.54 -1.27
CA VAL A 87 15.30 2.92 0.05
C VAL A 87 15.05 4.01 1.08
N ASN A 88 13.97 3.92 1.82
CA ASN A 88 13.63 4.81 2.92
C ASN A 88 12.93 3.99 4.01
N LEU A 89 13.56 3.84 5.18
CA LEU A 89 12.99 3.14 6.34
C LEU A 89 12.46 4.11 7.40
N ARG A 90 12.59 5.41 7.19
CA ARG A 90 12.22 6.46 8.14
C ARG A 90 10.85 7.04 7.89
N GLU A 91 10.38 6.93 6.65
CA GLU A 91 9.11 7.46 6.16
C GLU A 91 8.55 6.47 5.13
N LEU A 92 7.33 6.00 5.35
CA LEU A 92 6.74 4.94 4.55
C LEU A 92 5.32 5.33 4.13
N ASP A 93 4.94 5.03 2.89
CA ASP A 93 3.54 4.88 2.53
C ASP A 93 3.10 3.41 2.68
N CYS A 94 1.84 3.11 2.40
CA CYS A 94 1.33 1.76 2.57
C CYS A 94 2.04 0.73 1.68
N THR A 95 2.36 1.08 0.45
CA THR A 95 3.04 0.19 -0.50
C THR A 95 4.50 -0.03 -0.11
N THR A 96 5.22 1.06 0.18
CA THR A 96 6.64 0.98 0.56
C THR A 96 6.84 0.28 1.91
N PHE A 97 5.85 0.35 2.82
CA PHE A 97 5.84 -0.43 4.05
C PHE A 97 5.85 -1.94 3.76
N ASP A 98 4.89 -2.43 2.96
CA ASP A 98 4.78 -3.86 2.65
C ASP A 98 6.00 -4.36 1.87
N GLU A 99 6.46 -3.60 0.87
CA GLU A 99 7.63 -3.96 0.07
C GLU A 99 8.92 -3.99 0.91
N THR A 100 9.10 -3.02 1.82
CA THR A 100 10.24 -2.96 2.74
C THR A 100 10.23 -4.15 3.69
N CYS A 101 9.08 -4.47 4.29
CA CYS A 101 8.93 -5.61 5.19
C CYS A 101 9.22 -6.94 4.47
N LEU A 102 8.65 -7.13 3.28
CA LEU A 102 8.87 -8.35 2.49
C LEU A 102 10.34 -8.49 2.05
N ALA A 103 10.98 -7.40 1.60
CA ALA A 103 12.38 -7.42 1.21
C ALA A 103 13.31 -7.71 2.40
N LEU A 104 13.05 -7.15 3.58
CA LEU A 104 13.77 -7.48 4.81
C LEU A 104 13.61 -8.96 5.17
N MET A 105 12.38 -9.47 5.16
CA MET A 105 12.08 -10.88 5.46
C MET A 105 12.84 -11.81 4.52
N LEU A 106 12.81 -11.56 3.22
CA LEU A 106 13.54 -12.36 2.21
C LEU A 106 15.05 -12.30 2.43
N THR A 107 15.59 -11.14 2.82
CA THR A 107 17.03 -10.97 3.10
C THR A 107 17.42 -11.75 4.35
N VAL A 108 16.66 -11.63 5.44
CA VAL A 108 16.87 -12.39 6.69
C VAL A 108 16.81 -13.90 6.44
N LYS A 109 15.82 -14.37 5.68
CA LYS A 109 15.68 -15.78 5.28
C LYS A 109 16.89 -16.31 4.50
N SER A 110 17.51 -15.48 3.67
CA SER A 110 18.71 -15.84 2.93
C SER A 110 19.97 -15.96 3.82
N GLY A 111 19.91 -15.46 5.05
CA GLY A 111 21.04 -15.38 5.97
C GLY A 111 21.99 -14.20 5.70
N ALA A 112 21.64 -13.30 4.78
CA ALA A 112 22.42 -12.09 4.51
C ALA A 112 22.05 -10.97 5.49
N THR A 113 23.04 -10.13 5.80
CA THR A 113 22.88 -9.00 6.75
C THR A 113 23.40 -7.68 6.18
N ASP A 114 23.72 -7.64 4.88
CA ASP A 114 24.25 -6.44 4.23
C ASP A 114 23.21 -5.70 3.38
N PHE A 115 23.45 -4.40 3.22
CA PHE A 115 22.58 -3.49 2.47
C PHE A 115 22.45 -3.87 0.97
N THR A 116 23.48 -4.46 0.38
CA THR A 116 23.46 -4.84 -1.04
C THR A 116 22.50 -6.02 -1.27
N ALA A 117 22.51 -7.01 -0.38
CA ALA A 117 21.57 -8.12 -0.41
C ALA A 117 20.13 -7.62 -0.25
N TYR A 118 19.86 -6.70 0.67
CA TYR A 118 18.56 -6.08 0.85
C TYR A 118 18.07 -5.35 -0.43
N LYS A 119 18.91 -4.49 -1.01
CA LYS A 119 18.56 -3.80 -2.27
C LYS A 119 18.17 -4.76 -3.38
N LYS A 120 18.88 -5.88 -3.51
CA LYS A 120 18.56 -6.92 -4.49
C LYS A 120 17.18 -7.54 -4.25
N GLN A 121 16.80 -7.79 -3.00
CA GLN A 121 15.46 -8.30 -2.66
C GLN A 121 14.40 -7.23 -2.89
N LEU A 122 14.64 -5.98 -2.51
CA LEU A 122 13.69 -4.89 -2.74
C LEU A 122 13.44 -4.68 -4.25
N GLU A 123 14.48 -4.70 -5.07
CA GLU A 123 14.35 -4.60 -6.53
C GLU A 123 13.53 -5.78 -7.07
N LYS A 124 13.78 -6.99 -6.59
CA LYS A 124 13.02 -8.19 -6.95
C LYS A 124 11.54 -8.06 -6.59
N VAL A 125 11.19 -7.49 -5.43
CA VAL A 125 9.81 -7.31 -4.97
C VAL A 125 9.08 -6.22 -5.77
N ARG A 126 9.72 -5.06 -5.99
CA ARG A 126 9.10 -3.83 -6.50
C ARG A 126 8.92 -3.80 -8.02
N TYR A 127 9.79 -4.49 -8.76
CA TYR A 127 9.82 -4.37 -10.22
C TYR A 127 9.36 -5.66 -10.92
N ARG A 128 8.78 -5.46 -12.11
CA ARG A 128 8.35 -6.56 -12.98
C ARG A 128 9.54 -7.45 -13.33
N ASN A 129 9.36 -8.76 -13.17
CA ASN A 129 10.40 -9.78 -13.34
C ASN A 129 11.65 -9.54 -12.46
N GLY A 130 11.58 -8.64 -11.49
CA GLY A 130 12.70 -8.30 -10.61
C GLY A 130 13.76 -7.41 -11.27
N VAL A 131 13.43 -6.73 -12.36
CA VAL A 131 14.36 -5.89 -13.13
C VAL A 131 13.84 -4.46 -13.22
N ARG A 132 14.67 -3.49 -12.82
CA ARG A 132 14.36 -2.07 -12.89
C ARG A 132 14.79 -1.48 -14.22
N GLU A 133 13.80 -1.24 -15.09
CA GLU A 133 13.96 -0.67 -16.43
C GLU A 133 13.00 0.51 -16.63
N GLY A 134 13.25 1.62 -15.91
CA GLY A 134 12.41 2.81 -15.94
C GLY A 134 11.06 2.65 -15.22
N TYR A 135 10.27 3.72 -15.27
CA TYR A 135 8.99 3.86 -14.56
C TYR A 135 8.01 2.70 -14.81
N LEU A 136 7.90 2.27 -16.05
CA LEU A 136 6.97 1.20 -16.47
C LEU A 136 7.29 -0.17 -15.91
N SER A 137 8.51 -0.40 -15.43
CA SER A 137 8.90 -1.67 -14.81
C SER A 137 8.44 -1.80 -13.36
N ARG A 138 8.10 -0.70 -12.70
CA ARG A 138 7.55 -0.70 -11.33
C ARG A 138 6.15 -1.31 -11.33
N LEU A 139 5.84 -2.11 -10.33
CA LEU A 139 4.55 -2.77 -10.18
C LEU A 139 3.55 -1.79 -9.53
N HIS A 140 2.86 -1.00 -10.35
CA HIS A 140 1.99 0.09 -9.91
C HIS A 140 0.64 -0.38 -9.35
N TYR A 141 0.13 -1.52 -9.82
CA TYR A 141 -1.13 -2.11 -9.36
C TYR A 141 -0.87 -3.31 -8.45
N PHE A 142 -1.59 -3.39 -7.35
CA PHE A 142 -1.42 -4.50 -6.41
C PHE A 142 -1.75 -5.86 -7.03
N SER A 143 -2.78 -5.95 -7.87
CA SER A 143 -3.11 -7.17 -8.58
C SER A 143 -1.99 -7.63 -9.53
N GLU A 144 -1.23 -6.71 -10.13
CA GLU A 144 -0.04 -7.03 -10.90
C GLU A 144 1.15 -7.38 -10.00
N TRP A 145 1.32 -6.64 -8.89
CA TRP A 145 2.32 -6.93 -7.87
C TRP A 145 2.14 -8.35 -7.30
N LEU A 146 0.88 -8.70 -6.98
CA LEU A 146 0.49 -10.04 -6.52
C LEU A 146 0.85 -11.10 -7.55
N TYR A 147 0.42 -10.93 -8.80
CA TYR A 147 0.70 -11.86 -9.89
C TYR A 147 2.21 -12.04 -10.09
N ASN A 148 2.95 -10.95 -10.24
CA ASN A 148 4.37 -10.98 -10.55
C ASN A 148 5.22 -11.56 -9.40
N ASN A 149 4.88 -11.24 -8.15
CA ASN A 149 5.57 -11.79 -6.98
C ASN A 149 5.21 -13.27 -6.75
N THR A 150 4.04 -13.73 -7.19
CA THR A 150 3.69 -15.16 -7.25
C THR A 150 4.54 -15.88 -8.28
N GLU A 151 4.66 -15.36 -9.51
CA GLU A 151 5.51 -15.95 -10.56
C GLU A 151 6.99 -16.01 -10.14
N LYS A 152 7.46 -15.04 -9.37
CA LYS A 152 8.82 -15.03 -8.79
C LYS A 152 8.99 -15.97 -7.59
N GLY A 153 7.91 -16.63 -7.13
CA GLY A 153 7.94 -17.54 -5.98
C GLY A 153 8.17 -16.84 -4.64
N LEU A 154 7.84 -15.55 -4.52
CA LEU A 154 8.00 -14.79 -3.27
C LEU A 154 6.78 -14.88 -2.36
N VAL A 155 5.61 -15.03 -2.97
CA VAL A 155 4.32 -15.14 -2.29
C VAL A 155 3.45 -16.20 -2.97
N THR A 156 2.46 -16.72 -2.25
CA THR A 156 1.47 -17.69 -2.75
C THR A 156 0.06 -17.11 -2.53
N PRO A 157 -0.80 -17.02 -3.56
CA PRO A 157 -2.22 -16.68 -3.37
C PRO A 157 -2.91 -17.70 -2.47
N LEU A 158 -3.91 -17.25 -1.70
CA LEU A 158 -4.77 -18.16 -0.95
C LEU A 158 -5.68 -18.96 -1.89
N ASP A 159 -6.16 -20.11 -1.40
CA ASP A 159 -7.18 -20.90 -2.10
C ASP A 159 -8.38 -20.01 -2.48
N ASN A 160 -8.80 -20.07 -3.74
CA ASN A 160 -9.88 -19.24 -4.27
C ASN A 160 -11.29 -19.83 -4.02
N SER A 161 -11.40 -21.01 -3.40
CA SER A 161 -12.70 -21.70 -3.16
C SER A 161 -13.67 -20.88 -2.30
N PHE A 162 -13.18 -19.99 -1.44
CA PHE A 162 -13.96 -19.07 -0.60
C PHE A 162 -13.91 -17.61 -1.08
N GLN A 163 -13.28 -17.34 -2.22
CA GLN A 163 -13.13 -16.02 -2.80
C GLN A 163 -14.16 -15.76 -3.92
N THR A 164 -14.29 -14.52 -4.33
CA THR A 164 -15.14 -14.08 -5.43
C THR A 164 -14.28 -13.55 -6.56
N LYS A 165 -14.61 -13.88 -7.81
CA LYS A 165 -13.92 -13.37 -8.99
C LYS A 165 -14.14 -11.87 -9.15
N VAL A 166 -13.09 -11.13 -9.50
CA VAL A 166 -13.15 -9.70 -9.82
C VAL A 166 -13.52 -9.54 -11.30
N GLU A 167 -14.59 -8.78 -11.59
CA GLU A 167 -15.03 -8.47 -12.96
C GLU A 167 -14.70 -7.02 -13.38
N LYS A 168 -14.05 -6.25 -12.54
CA LYS A 168 -13.73 -4.83 -12.78
C LYS A 168 -12.48 -4.65 -13.63
N PRO A 169 -12.50 -3.84 -14.72
CA PRO A 169 -11.31 -3.51 -15.49
C PRO A 169 -10.36 -2.61 -14.70
N ILE A 170 -9.10 -2.61 -15.09
CA ILE A 170 -8.03 -1.75 -14.57
C ILE A 170 -7.67 -0.72 -15.64
N ASN A 171 -7.80 0.57 -15.35
CA ASN A 171 -7.44 1.66 -16.25
C ASN A 171 -7.29 3.01 -15.54
N PHE A 172 -7.02 3.00 -14.22
CA PHE A 172 -7.03 4.25 -13.45
C PHE A 172 -5.87 5.17 -13.83
N MET A 173 -4.64 4.67 -13.95
CA MET A 173 -3.47 5.50 -14.25
C MET A 173 -3.55 6.12 -15.66
N SER A 174 -3.92 5.33 -16.66
CA SER A 174 -4.06 5.84 -18.04
C SER A 174 -5.22 6.82 -18.20
N SER A 175 -6.29 6.66 -17.39
CA SER A 175 -7.45 7.58 -17.40
C SER A 175 -7.23 8.84 -16.55
N HIS A 176 -6.26 8.85 -15.63
CA HIS A 176 -5.97 9.96 -14.72
C HIS A 176 -4.47 10.28 -14.67
N PRO A 177 -3.80 10.50 -15.82
CA PRO A 177 -2.34 10.68 -15.86
C PRO A 177 -1.88 11.90 -15.07
N ASP A 178 -2.70 12.94 -14.96
CA ASP A 178 -2.39 14.15 -14.16
C ASP A 178 -2.24 13.88 -12.65
N SER A 179 -2.75 12.74 -12.15
CA SER A 179 -2.57 12.33 -10.76
C SER A 179 -1.18 11.75 -10.47
N TYR A 180 -0.39 11.49 -11.50
CA TYR A 180 0.93 10.87 -11.43
C TYR A 180 1.99 11.80 -12.02
N PRO A 181 2.85 12.43 -11.21
CA PRO A 181 3.82 13.42 -11.68
C PRO A 181 4.63 12.95 -12.88
N VAL A 182 5.10 11.69 -12.86
CA VAL A 182 5.88 11.12 -13.96
C VAL A 182 5.07 11.00 -15.25
N LEU A 183 3.81 10.56 -15.20
CA LEU A 183 2.94 10.46 -16.39
C LEU A 183 2.54 11.83 -16.92
N LYS A 184 2.30 12.78 -16.04
CA LYS A 184 1.99 14.17 -16.41
C LYS A 184 3.14 14.83 -17.17
N GLU A 185 4.38 14.58 -16.73
CA GLU A 185 5.59 15.11 -17.37
C GLU A 185 6.03 14.31 -18.61
N ASN A 186 5.59 13.05 -18.73
CA ASN A 186 5.96 12.13 -19.81
C ASN A 186 4.72 11.46 -20.41
N PRO A 187 3.86 12.20 -21.13
CA PRO A 187 2.60 11.67 -21.65
C PRO A 187 2.76 10.54 -22.66
N GLU A 188 3.95 10.35 -23.24
CA GLU A 188 4.30 9.23 -24.10
C GLU A 188 4.31 7.87 -23.36
N LEU A 189 4.36 7.86 -22.04
CA LEU A 189 4.25 6.64 -21.22
C LEU A 189 2.80 6.17 -21.04
N VAL A 190 1.81 7.07 -21.20
CA VAL A 190 0.40 6.76 -20.95
C VAL A 190 -0.14 5.61 -21.81
N PRO A 191 0.12 5.55 -23.14
CA PRO A 191 -0.29 4.41 -23.95
C PRO A 191 0.33 3.07 -23.49
N GLN A 192 1.55 3.09 -22.97
CA GLN A 192 2.24 1.92 -22.48
C GLN A 192 1.67 1.43 -21.13
N ILE A 193 1.29 2.39 -20.25
CA ILE A 193 0.52 2.06 -19.04
C ILE A 193 -0.83 1.44 -19.42
N ALA A 194 -1.56 2.01 -20.41
CA ALA A 194 -2.83 1.46 -20.85
C ALA A 194 -2.72 0.01 -21.35
N GLN A 195 -1.66 -0.33 -22.08
CA GLN A 195 -1.39 -1.71 -22.49
C GLN A 195 -1.16 -2.65 -21.28
N GLN A 196 -0.44 -2.17 -20.25
CA GLN A 196 -0.25 -2.95 -19.03
C GLN A 196 -1.57 -3.16 -18.28
N GLU A 197 -2.40 -2.13 -18.18
CA GLU A 197 -3.73 -2.18 -17.56
C GLU A 197 -4.65 -3.16 -18.28
N GLU A 198 -4.58 -3.25 -19.60
CA GLU A 198 -5.31 -4.24 -20.39
C GLU A 198 -4.86 -5.67 -20.02
N LEU A 199 -3.56 -5.95 -20.01
CA LEU A 199 -3.02 -7.24 -19.59
C LEU A 199 -3.38 -7.61 -18.17
N ILE A 200 -3.41 -6.65 -17.25
CA ILE A 200 -3.85 -6.88 -15.85
C ILE A 200 -5.34 -7.22 -15.82
N SER A 201 -6.15 -6.53 -16.64
CA SER A 201 -7.60 -6.73 -16.70
C SER A 201 -7.99 -8.11 -17.24
N GLU A 202 -7.23 -8.66 -18.18
CA GLU A 202 -7.46 -9.99 -18.76
C GLU A 202 -7.19 -11.13 -17.77
N ARG A 203 -6.34 -10.90 -16.74
CA ARG A 203 -6.04 -11.91 -15.74
C ARG A 203 -7.21 -12.16 -14.81
N THR A 204 -7.47 -13.42 -14.49
CA THR A 204 -8.44 -13.76 -13.45
C THR A 204 -7.91 -13.33 -12.09
N ARG A 205 -8.68 -12.52 -11.38
CA ARG A 205 -8.37 -12.01 -10.05
C ARG A 205 -9.46 -12.40 -9.08
N TYR A 206 -9.10 -12.63 -7.83
CA TYR A 206 -10.03 -13.04 -6.77
C TYR A 206 -9.90 -12.11 -5.56
N PHE A 207 -10.97 -11.96 -4.79
CA PHE A 207 -10.98 -11.20 -3.55
C PHE A 207 -11.98 -11.81 -2.56
N ILE A 208 -11.83 -11.53 -1.28
CA ILE A 208 -12.80 -11.84 -0.24
C ILE A 208 -13.67 -10.60 -0.07
N PRO A 209 -14.99 -10.64 -0.42
CA PRO A 209 -15.89 -9.53 -0.18
C PRO A 209 -15.96 -9.15 1.30
N LYS A 210 -16.06 -7.86 1.62
CA LYS A 210 -16.09 -7.40 3.02
C LYS A 210 -17.20 -8.02 3.85
N GLU A 211 -18.35 -8.31 3.25
CA GLU A 211 -19.50 -8.96 3.89
C GLU A 211 -19.20 -10.42 4.28
N LYS A 212 -18.21 -11.03 3.65
CA LYS A 212 -17.78 -12.41 3.90
C LYS A 212 -16.49 -12.48 4.74
N LEU A 213 -15.82 -11.34 4.97
CA LEU A 213 -14.47 -11.33 5.54
C LEU A 213 -14.44 -11.95 6.94
N GLN A 214 -15.31 -11.52 7.85
CA GLN A 214 -15.34 -12.05 9.21
C GLN A 214 -15.50 -13.59 9.25
N ALA A 215 -16.36 -14.15 8.42
CA ALA A 215 -16.56 -15.61 8.35
C ALA A 215 -15.35 -16.35 7.76
N ASN A 216 -14.48 -15.64 7.03
CA ASN A 216 -13.29 -16.19 6.37
C ASN A 216 -11.96 -15.81 7.05
N GLU A 217 -11.97 -15.09 8.18
CA GLU A 217 -10.76 -14.76 8.95
C GLU A 217 -9.93 -16.00 9.29
N LYS A 218 -10.56 -17.14 9.54
CA LYS A 218 -9.90 -18.42 9.83
C LYS A 218 -8.91 -18.92 8.77
N HIS A 219 -9.00 -18.41 7.54
CA HIS A 219 -8.07 -18.72 6.43
C HIS A 219 -6.85 -17.80 6.41
N LEU A 220 -6.90 -16.69 7.13
CA LEU A 220 -5.84 -15.69 7.22
C LEU A 220 -4.85 -16.05 8.33
N LYS A 221 -3.59 -15.69 8.14
CA LYS A 221 -2.51 -15.90 9.10
C LYS A 221 -1.74 -14.60 9.31
N ASP A 222 -1.06 -14.49 10.44
CA ASP A 222 -0.12 -13.39 10.68
C ASP A 222 0.87 -13.27 9.54
N GLY A 223 1.09 -12.03 9.08
CA GLY A 223 1.96 -11.70 7.97
C GLY A 223 1.40 -12.01 6.57
N ASP A 224 0.14 -12.43 6.41
CA ASP A 224 -0.50 -12.40 5.09
C ASP A 224 -0.56 -10.93 4.59
N ILE A 225 -0.20 -10.69 3.34
CA ILE A 225 -0.21 -9.35 2.73
C ILE A 225 -1.58 -9.13 2.10
N VAL A 226 -2.25 -8.03 2.44
CA VAL A 226 -3.62 -7.75 2.00
C VAL A 226 -3.74 -6.41 1.27
N GLY A 227 -4.33 -6.44 0.07
CA GLY A 227 -4.76 -5.24 -0.65
C GLY A 227 -6.25 -5.01 -0.44
N LEU A 228 -6.63 -3.84 0.10
CA LEU A 228 -8.02 -3.45 0.35
C LEU A 228 -8.67 -3.00 -0.96
N THR A 229 -9.53 -3.86 -1.53
CA THR A 229 -10.20 -3.59 -2.81
C THR A 229 -11.18 -2.43 -2.72
N THR A 230 -11.37 -1.71 -3.83
CA THR A 230 -12.16 -0.48 -3.86
C THR A 230 -13.22 -0.48 -4.96
N SER A 231 -14.30 0.29 -4.74
CA SER A 231 -15.33 0.58 -5.75
C SER A 231 -14.93 1.69 -6.74
N ILE A 232 -13.77 2.36 -6.54
CA ILE A 232 -13.28 3.39 -7.47
C ILE A 232 -13.04 2.76 -8.83
N ALA A 233 -13.68 3.32 -9.87
CA ALA A 233 -13.56 2.81 -11.24
C ALA A 233 -12.08 2.75 -11.68
N GLY A 234 -11.69 1.66 -12.34
CA GLY A 234 -10.34 1.48 -12.89
C GLY A 234 -9.24 1.16 -11.87
N LEU A 235 -9.48 1.27 -10.56
CA LEU A 235 -8.50 1.02 -9.50
C LEU A 235 -8.76 -0.32 -8.81
N ASP A 236 -7.76 -1.16 -8.62
CA ASP A 236 -7.90 -2.48 -7.97
C ASP A 236 -8.05 -2.38 -6.45
N ILE A 237 -7.12 -1.68 -5.80
CA ILE A 237 -7.10 -1.46 -4.35
C ILE A 237 -6.94 0.02 -4.03
N ALA A 238 -7.28 0.41 -2.81
CA ALA A 238 -7.05 1.77 -2.30
C ALA A 238 -6.07 1.79 -1.11
N HIS A 239 -5.65 0.63 -0.61
CA HIS A 239 -4.72 0.51 0.51
C HIS A 239 -4.13 -0.89 0.61
N VAL A 240 -2.97 -1.02 1.26
CA VAL A 240 -2.32 -2.30 1.55
C VAL A 240 -1.82 -2.36 2.99
N GLY A 241 -1.55 -3.57 3.48
CA GLY A 241 -0.97 -3.83 4.78
C GLY A 241 -0.85 -5.32 5.08
N LEU A 242 -0.46 -5.65 6.30
CA LEU A 242 -0.26 -7.01 6.78
C LEU A 242 -1.40 -7.43 7.70
N VAL A 243 -1.77 -8.69 7.63
CA VAL A 243 -2.65 -9.34 8.63
C VAL A 243 -1.90 -9.51 9.93
N ILE A 244 -2.57 -9.17 11.03
CA ILE A 244 -2.15 -9.48 12.39
C ILE A 244 -3.36 -9.94 13.21
N TRP A 245 -3.20 -11.01 13.99
CA TRP A 245 -4.23 -11.49 14.89
C TRP A 245 -4.13 -10.81 16.25
N VAL A 246 -5.21 -10.15 16.69
CA VAL A 246 -5.33 -9.50 18.00
C VAL A 246 -6.63 -9.97 18.65
N ASP A 247 -6.55 -10.50 19.86
CA ASP A 247 -7.70 -10.96 20.66
C ASP A 247 -8.68 -11.86 19.90
N GLY A 248 -8.15 -12.75 19.04
CA GLY A 248 -8.94 -13.73 18.28
C GLY A 248 -9.64 -13.16 17.04
N ARG A 249 -9.29 -11.94 16.59
CA ARG A 249 -9.78 -11.30 15.37
C ARG A 249 -8.62 -10.84 14.50
N VAL A 250 -8.85 -10.74 13.20
CA VAL A 250 -7.89 -10.20 12.25
C VAL A 250 -7.92 -8.67 12.27
N HIS A 251 -6.76 -8.06 12.45
CA HIS A 251 -6.50 -6.63 12.38
C HIS A 251 -5.57 -6.31 11.21
N LEU A 252 -5.39 -5.01 10.90
CA LEU A 252 -4.50 -4.51 9.86
C LEU A 252 -3.29 -3.81 10.47
N LEU A 253 -2.09 -4.32 10.21
CA LEU A 253 -0.84 -3.63 10.47
C LEU A 253 -0.43 -2.90 9.19
N HIS A 254 -0.40 -1.57 9.21
CA HIS A 254 -0.21 -0.77 8.00
C HIS A 254 0.36 0.62 8.25
N ALA A 255 0.95 1.23 7.22
CA ALA A 255 1.25 2.66 7.24
C ALA A 255 -0.05 3.44 6.95
N SER A 256 -0.62 4.05 8.00
CA SER A 256 -1.91 4.75 7.95
C SER A 256 -1.75 6.21 7.55
N SER A 257 -2.32 6.61 6.40
CA SER A 257 -2.38 8.02 5.99
C SER A 257 -3.27 8.88 6.91
N ALA A 258 -4.26 8.26 7.58
CA ALA A 258 -5.17 8.98 8.49
C ALA A 258 -4.53 9.24 9.86
N LEU A 259 -3.66 8.33 10.33
CA LEU A 259 -2.93 8.45 11.60
C LEU A 259 -1.48 8.90 11.40
N GLU A 260 -1.08 9.16 10.16
CA GLU A 260 0.23 9.66 9.74
C GLU A 260 1.42 8.82 10.24
N LYS A 261 1.20 7.51 10.45
CA LYS A 261 2.24 6.57 10.93
C LYS A 261 1.86 5.11 10.72
N VAL A 262 2.83 4.23 10.89
CA VAL A 262 2.59 2.77 10.95
C VAL A 262 1.87 2.43 12.26
N VAL A 263 0.76 1.70 12.13
CA VAL A 263 -0.12 1.32 13.26
C VAL A 263 -0.72 -0.07 13.04
N ILE A 264 -1.21 -0.67 14.11
CA ILE A 264 -2.22 -1.73 14.06
C ILE A 264 -3.58 -1.07 14.16
N SER A 265 -4.57 -1.47 13.34
CA SER A 265 -5.91 -0.91 13.39
C SER A 265 -6.58 -1.15 14.76
N ASP A 266 -7.25 -0.13 15.30
CA ASP A 266 -7.94 -0.22 16.59
C ASP A 266 -9.14 -1.19 16.58
N VAL A 267 -9.66 -1.47 15.37
CA VAL A 267 -10.81 -2.36 15.15
C VAL A 267 -10.40 -3.51 14.23
N PRO A 268 -11.09 -4.67 14.29
CA PRO A 268 -10.88 -5.77 13.36
C PRO A 268 -10.98 -5.32 11.90
N LEU A 269 -10.23 -5.99 11.01
CA LEU A 269 -10.17 -5.65 9.57
C LEU A 269 -11.55 -5.65 8.90
N ALA A 270 -12.44 -6.58 9.28
CA ALA A 270 -13.80 -6.63 8.77
C ALA A 270 -14.59 -5.35 9.11
N ASP A 271 -14.44 -4.85 10.33
CA ASP A 271 -15.10 -3.63 10.81
C ASP A 271 -14.45 -2.37 10.18
N TYR A 272 -13.12 -2.37 10.04
CA TYR A 272 -12.36 -1.32 9.36
C TYR A 272 -12.84 -1.13 7.91
N LEU A 273 -13.05 -2.23 7.17
CA LEU A 273 -13.62 -2.19 5.82
C LEU A 273 -15.09 -1.73 5.82
N GLY A 274 -15.88 -2.18 6.80
CA GLY A 274 -17.29 -1.81 6.96
C GLY A 274 -17.50 -0.31 7.14
N ALA A 275 -16.59 0.38 7.81
CA ALA A 275 -16.66 1.81 8.10
C ALA A 275 -16.51 2.70 6.84
N LYS A 276 -15.94 2.18 5.74
CA LYS A 276 -15.71 2.93 4.50
C LYS A 276 -16.50 2.34 3.34
N LYS A 277 -17.42 3.14 2.75
CA LYS A 277 -18.26 2.72 1.62
C LYS A 277 -17.47 2.32 0.38
N SER A 278 -16.32 2.95 0.15
CA SER A 278 -15.47 2.67 -1.02
C SER A 278 -14.72 1.35 -0.93
N PHE A 279 -14.52 0.75 0.24
CA PHE A 279 -13.90 -0.57 0.34
C PHE A 279 -14.91 -1.66 0.01
N THR A 280 -14.47 -2.66 -0.78
CA THR A 280 -15.29 -3.77 -1.25
C THR A 280 -14.88 -5.12 -0.68
N GLY A 281 -13.64 -5.27 -0.21
CA GLY A 281 -13.10 -6.50 0.34
C GLY A 281 -11.57 -6.49 0.36
N ILE A 282 -10.95 -7.67 0.28
CA ILE A 282 -9.49 -7.83 0.27
C ILE A 282 -9.01 -8.82 -0.78
N MET A 283 -7.89 -8.53 -1.44
CA MET A 283 -7.01 -9.51 -2.10
C MET A 283 -5.93 -9.95 -1.12
N VAL A 284 -5.52 -11.21 -1.14
CA VAL A 284 -4.59 -11.76 -0.13
C VAL A 284 -3.55 -12.65 -0.78
N VAL A 285 -2.30 -12.50 -0.33
CA VAL A 285 -1.21 -13.43 -0.59
C VAL A 285 -0.42 -13.73 0.68
N ARG A 286 0.17 -14.92 0.71
CA ARG A 286 0.99 -15.39 1.82
C ARG A 286 2.48 -15.39 1.42
N PRO A 287 3.39 -14.87 2.26
CA PRO A 287 4.84 -14.95 1.99
C PRO A 287 5.34 -16.40 2.07
N ASN A 288 6.23 -16.77 1.14
CA ASN A 288 6.80 -18.12 1.04
C ASN A 288 8.01 -18.34 1.97
#